data_0d05916998b6d376d47bb7b1e4b063dc
#
_entry.id   0d05916998b6d376d47bb7b1e4b063dc
#
_cell.length_a   1.000
_cell.length_b   1.000
_cell.length_c   1.000
_cell.angle_alpha   90.00
_cell.angle_beta   90.00
_cell.angle_gamma   90.00
#
_symmetry.space_group_name_H-M   'P 1'
#
loop_
_entity.id
_entity.type
_entity.pdbx_description
1 polymer ?
#
loop_
_entity_poly.entity_id
_entity_poly.type
_entity_poly.pdbx_seq_one_letter_code
_entity_poly.pdbx_strand_id
1 'polypeptide(L)'
;MNNQTKVTTVGLSVKDLVTTGIFTALFFVFTLVGGIFFAPNPVLTFYMPIGSALLCGPIYLLMVAKVQKRWSVTILGILMGIIMFAAGMHWAYSLGFILMGIIADLVAGLGQYRSKKVNIISYMLLCLGGTGSYLVFFADPGSWAKTMLGNGTEQGYIDTMQETGNTWILTIMIVGTLAAAAASAFAGYKMLKKQFEKAGITA
;
A
#
# COMPACT_ATOMS: atom_id res chain seq x y z
N MET A 1 42.28 -19.00 11.27
CA MET A 1 41.00 -19.72 11.20
C MET A 1 39.89 -18.72 11.19
N ASN A 2 39.33 -18.45 10.00
CA ASN A 2 38.27 -17.43 9.82
C ASN A 2 36.91 -18.10 10.07
N ASN A 3 36.33 -17.89 11.25
CA ASN A 3 34.93 -18.26 11.53
C ASN A 3 34.03 -17.20 10.88
N GLN A 4 33.75 -17.38 9.59
CA GLN A 4 32.60 -16.72 8.97
C GLN A 4 31.35 -17.39 9.53
N THR A 5 30.71 -16.74 10.50
CA THR A 5 29.34 -17.07 10.92
C THR A 5 28.45 -16.90 9.70
N LYS A 6 28.07 -18.03 9.07
CA LYS A 6 27.00 -18.09 8.07
C LYS A 6 25.75 -17.48 8.73
N VAL A 7 25.39 -16.27 8.32
CA VAL A 7 24.05 -15.72 8.58
C VAL A 7 23.08 -16.61 7.83
N THR A 8 22.54 -17.60 8.51
CA THR A 8 21.40 -18.37 8.02
C THR A 8 20.23 -17.39 7.92
N THR A 9 19.88 -17.01 6.71
CA THR A 9 18.64 -16.29 6.43
C THR A 9 17.49 -17.25 6.76
N VAL A 10 17.04 -17.22 8.00
CA VAL A 10 15.89 -17.99 8.43
C VAL A 10 14.67 -17.44 7.67
N GLY A 11 14.10 -18.25 6.78
CA GLY A 11 12.90 -17.91 6.02
C GLY A 11 11.71 -17.55 6.93
N LEU A 12 10.61 -17.15 6.33
CA LEU A 12 9.37 -16.88 7.07
C LEU A 12 8.87 -18.17 7.74
N SER A 13 8.60 -18.09 9.04
CA SER A 13 7.94 -19.15 9.78
C SER A 13 6.42 -19.09 9.59
N VAL A 14 5.70 -20.15 9.94
CA VAL A 14 4.24 -20.16 9.95
C VAL A 14 3.67 -19.02 10.81
N LYS A 15 4.30 -18.73 11.95
CA LYS A 15 3.93 -17.59 12.80
C LYS A 15 4.07 -16.25 12.08
N ASP A 16 5.13 -16.07 11.29
CA ASP A 16 5.33 -14.85 10.51
C ASP A 16 4.27 -14.69 9.42
N LEU A 17 3.91 -15.79 8.74
CA LEU A 17 2.86 -15.81 7.71
C LEU A 17 1.50 -15.46 8.31
N VAL A 18 1.14 -16.06 9.43
CA VAL A 18 -0.10 -15.75 10.15
C VAL A 18 -0.12 -14.28 10.59
N THR A 19 1.00 -13.79 11.15
CA THR A 19 1.12 -12.40 11.57
C THR A 19 0.95 -11.47 10.36
N THR A 20 1.62 -11.73 9.24
CA THR A 20 1.48 -10.93 8.01
C THR A 20 0.05 -10.96 7.50
N GLY A 21 -0.62 -12.11 7.50
CA GLY A 21 -2.02 -12.26 7.10
C GLY A 21 -2.97 -11.40 7.95
N ILE A 22 -2.82 -11.42 9.28
CA ILE A 22 -3.61 -10.59 10.20
C ILE A 22 -3.40 -9.11 9.91
N PHE A 23 -2.15 -8.67 9.76
CA PHE A 23 -1.86 -7.27 9.44
C PHE A 23 -2.34 -6.87 8.04
N THR A 24 -2.33 -7.79 7.07
CA THR A 24 -2.92 -7.54 5.76
C THR A 24 -4.43 -7.34 5.83
N ALA A 25 -5.14 -8.15 6.63
CA ALA A 25 -6.56 -7.98 6.84
C ALA A 25 -6.88 -6.63 7.51
N LEU A 26 -6.10 -6.21 8.50
CA LEU A 26 -6.22 -4.87 9.10
C LEU A 26 -5.92 -3.78 8.07
N PHE A 27 -4.84 -3.94 7.29
CA PHE A 27 -4.47 -2.99 6.24
C PHE A 27 -5.60 -2.83 5.22
N PHE A 28 -6.22 -3.93 4.80
CA PHE A 28 -7.38 -3.94 3.91
C PHE A 28 -8.56 -3.16 4.50
N VAL A 29 -8.95 -3.45 5.75
CA VAL A 29 -10.05 -2.74 6.43
C VAL A 29 -9.78 -1.24 6.50
N PHE A 30 -8.57 -0.83 6.88
CA PHE A 30 -8.23 0.60 6.95
C PHE A 30 -8.09 1.25 5.57
N THR A 31 -7.74 0.49 4.54
CA THR A 31 -7.80 0.95 3.14
C THR A 31 -9.24 1.27 2.74
N LEU A 32 -10.20 0.39 3.07
CA LEU A 32 -11.62 0.64 2.81
C LEU A 32 -12.14 1.85 3.60
N VAL A 33 -11.82 1.93 4.90
CA VAL A 33 -12.24 3.07 5.74
C VAL A 33 -11.67 4.38 5.21
N GLY A 34 -10.40 4.40 4.78
CA GLY A 34 -9.79 5.58 4.18
C GLY A 34 -10.37 5.98 2.83
N GLY A 35 -10.92 5.02 2.09
CA GLY A 35 -11.52 5.24 0.77
C GLY A 35 -13.02 5.55 0.78
N ILE A 36 -13.75 5.13 1.82
CA ILE A 36 -15.23 5.11 1.82
C ILE A 36 -15.87 6.50 1.59
N PHE A 37 -15.23 7.56 2.03
CA PHE A 37 -15.74 8.93 1.86
C PHE A 37 -15.49 9.48 0.44
N PHE A 38 -14.59 8.88 -0.31
CA PHE A 38 -14.20 9.32 -1.64
C PHE A 38 -14.86 8.47 -2.74
N ALA A 39 -15.03 7.18 -2.50
CA ALA A 39 -15.50 6.22 -3.50
C ALA A 39 -16.87 6.53 -4.13
N PRO A 40 -17.90 7.01 -3.39
CA PRO A 40 -19.21 7.26 -3.98
C PRO A 40 -19.27 8.46 -4.92
N ASN A 41 -18.27 9.35 -4.87
CA ASN A 41 -18.25 10.55 -5.70
C ASN A 41 -17.19 10.42 -6.80
N PRO A 42 -17.58 10.50 -8.10
CA PRO A 42 -16.65 10.31 -9.22
C PRO A 42 -15.53 11.34 -9.30
N VAL A 43 -15.71 12.54 -8.73
CA VAL A 43 -14.65 13.55 -8.65
C VAL A 43 -13.69 13.27 -7.48
N LEU A 44 -14.24 12.86 -6.34
CA LEU A 44 -13.45 12.62 -5.14
C LEU A 44 -12.71 11.28 -5.18
N THR A 45 -13.17 10.33 -6.01
CA THR A 45 -12.57 8.97 -6.08
C THR A 45 -11.07 9.00 -6.37
N PHE A 46 -10.57 9.99 -7.11
CA PHE A 46 -9.14 10.18 -7.38
C PHE A 46 -8.30 10.38 -6.10
N TYR A 47 -8.93 10.80 -5.00
CA TYR A 47 -8.25 11.02 -3.71
C TYR A 47 -8.32 9.82 -2.77
N MET A 48 -8.96 8.70 -3.17
CA MET A 48 -8.99 7.46 -2.37
C MET A 48 -7.60 6.98 -1.92
N PRO A 49 -6.55 6.98 -2.79
CA PRO A 49 -5.22 6.56 -2.36
C PRO A 49 -4.65 7.43 -1.23
N ILE A 50 -4.98 8.72 -1.21
CA ILE A 50 -4.56 9.66 -0.14
C ILE A 50 -5.21 9.27 1.19
N GLY A 51 -6.53 9.05 1.20
CA GLY A 51 -7.27 8.66 2.39
C GLY A 51 -6.80 7.32 2.97
N SER A 52 -6.58 6.33 2.10
CA SER A 52 -6.07 5.02 2.49
C SER A 52 -4.65 5.11 3.05
N ALA A 53 -3.76 5.86 2.40
CA ALA A 53 -2.39 6.07 2.85
C ALA A 53 -2.31 6.77 4.21
N LEU A 54 -3.26 7.66 4.51
CA LEU A 54 -3.30 8.37 5.79
C LEU A 54 -3.59 7.43 6.97
N LEU A 55 -4.37 6.37 6.77
CA LEU A 55 -4.80 5.49 7.85
C LEU A 55 -3.93 4.23 8.02
N CYS A 56 -3.34 3.73 6.95
CA CYS A 56 -2.66 2.43 6.98
C CYS A 56 -1.22 2.45 7.53
N GLY A 57 -0.61 3.62 7.74
CA GLY A 57 0.78 3.74 8.18
C GLY A 57 1.11 3.00 9.48
N PRO A 58 0.37 3.21 10.57
CA PRO A 58 0.62 2.50 11.83
C PRO A 58 0.54 0.97 11.69
N ILE A 59 -0.38 0.47 10.86
CA ILE A 59 -0.59 -0.96 10.64
C ILE A 59 0.59 -1.56 9.88
N TYR A 60 1.00 -0.91 8.79
CA TYR A 60 2.18 -1.31 8.02
C TYR A 60 3.43 -1.37 8.90
N LEU A 61 3.69 -0.30 9.64
CA LEU A 61 4.88 -0.18 10.48
C LEU A 61 4.91 -1.22 11.60
N LEU A 62 3.75 -1.52 12.21
CA LEU A 62 3.65 -2.59 13.22
C LEU A 62 3.91 -3.96 12.62
N MET A 63 3.40 -4.23 11.41
CA MET A 63 3.68 -5.48 10.70
C MET A 63 5.18 -5.65 10.48
N VAL A 64 5.83 -4.65 9.89
CA VAL A 64 7.27 -4.66 9.63
C VAL A 64 8.06 -4.82 10.93
N ALA A 65 7.67 -4.13 12.01
CA ALA A 65 8.32 -4.25 13.31
C ALA A 65 8.21 -5.64 13.94
N LYS A 66 7.09 -6.34 13.70
CA LYS A 66 6.86 -7.67 14.26
C LYS A 66 7.50 -8.80 13.45
N VAL A 67 7.53 -8.69 12.12
CA VAL A 67 8.01 -9.76 11.26
C VAL A 67 9.49 -9.59 10.93
N GLN A 68 9.97 -8.40 10.60
CA GLN A 68 11.36 -8.05 10.30
C GLN A 68 12.10 -9.02 9.35
N LYS A 69 11.38 -9.60 8.40
CA LYS A 69 11.89 -10.63 7.50
C LYS A 69 11.52 -10.33 6.06
N ARG A 70 12.41 -10.73 5.15
CA ARG A 70 12.19 -10.64 3.71
C ARG A 70 10.89 -11.36 3.32
N TRP A 71 10.22 -10.83 2.32
CA TRP A 71 8.94 -11.28 1.74
C TRP A 71 7.69 -10.91 2.54
N SER A 72 7.80 -10.33 3.74
CA SER A 72 6.62 -9.93 4.52
C SER A 72 5.79 -8.85 3.83
N VAL A 73 6.45 -7.83 3.27
CA VAL A 73 5.77 -6.73 2.54
C VAL A 73 5.30 -7.20 1.17
N THR A 74 6.07 -8.06 0.51
CA THR A 74 5.66 -8.71 -0.75
C THR A 74 4.37 -9.51 -0.55
N ILE A 75 4.27 -10.31 0.51
CA ILE A 75 3.06 -11.09 0.82
C ILE A 75 1.87 -10.16 1.08
N LEU A 76 2.07 -9.07 1.83
CA LEU A 76 1.03 -8.06 2.01
C LEU A 76 0.56 -7.52 0.66
N GLY A 77 1.48 -7.13 -0.23
CA GLY A 77 1.16 -6.62 -1.57
C GLY A 77 0.38 -7.62 -2.42
N ILE A 78 0.81 -8.90 -2.42
CA ILE A 78 0.13 -9.98 -3.15
C ILE A 78 -1.28 -10.21 -2.60
N LEU A 79 -1.42 -10.33 -1.29
CA LEU A 79 -2.73 -10.54 -0.66
C LEU A 79 -3.67 -9.37 -0.91
N MET A 80 -3.19 -8.12 -0.79
CA MET A 80 -3.98 -6.94 -1.14
C MET A 80 -4.40 -6.95 -2.60
N GLY A 81 -3.48 -7.30 -3.52
CA GLY A 81 -3.79 -7.44 -4.93
C GLY A 81 -4.90 -8.46 -5.19
N ILE A 82 -4.81 -9.65 -4.59
CA ILE A 82 -5.82 -10.72 -4.74
C ILE A 82 -7.17 -10.27 -4.16
N ILE A 83 -7.20 -9.73 -2.95
CA ILE A 83 -8.43 -9.30 -2.28
C ILE A 83 -9.12 -8.20 -3.09
N MET A 84 -8.37 -7.20 -3.55
CA MET A 84 -8.93 -6.09 -4.33
C MET A 84 -9.41 -6.52 -5.71
N PHE A 85 -8.73 -7.47 -6.36
CA PHE A 85 -9.21 -8.06 -7.60
C PHE A 85 -10.53 -8.81 -7.40
N ALA A 86 -10.61 -9.63 -6.36
CA ALA A 86 -11.84 -10.35 -6.00
C ALA A 86 -12.99 -9.40 -5.60
N ALA A 87 -12.67 -8.22 -5.08
CA ALA A 87 -13.64 -7.16 -4.77
C ALA A 87 -14.10 -6.34 -6.01
N GLY A 88 -13.69 -6.72 -7.22
CA GLY A 88 -14.09 -6.05 -8.46
C GLY A 88 -13.30 -4.79 -8.81
N MET A 89 -12.18 -4.53 -8.15
CA MET A 89 -11.30 -3.44 -8.54
C MET A 89 -10.65 -3.70 -9.89
N HIS A 90 -10.29 -2.63 -10.59
CA HIS A 90 -9.56 -2.72 -11.85
C HIS A 90 -8.27 -3.54 -11.69
N TRP A 91 -7.97 -4.42 -12.64
CA TRP A 91 -6.81 -5.32 -12.59
C TRP A 91 -5.47 -4.60 -12.31
N ALA A 92 -5.31 -3.38 -12.83
CA ALA A 92 -4.09 -2.61 -12.63
C ALA A 92 -3.91 -2.10 -11.18
N TYR A 93 -5.00 -1.98 -10.41
CA TYR A 93 -4.93 -1.73 -8.97
C TYR A 93 -4.24 -2.90 -8.26
N SER A 94 -4.66 -4.11 -8.59
CA SER A 94 -4.13 -5.35 -8.03
C SER A 94 -2.66 -5.56 -8.41
N LEU A 95 -2.35 -5.39 -9.69
CA LEU A 95 -0.98 -5.46 -10.18
C LEU A 95 -0.09 -4.39 -9.53
N GLY A 96 -0.62 -3.17 -9.34
CA GLY A 96 0.06 -2.10 -8.64
C GLY A 96 0.48 -2.49 -7.23
N PHE A 97 -0.42 -3.08 -6.43
CA PHE A 97 -0.09 -3.56 -5.08
C PHE A 97 0.95 -4.68 -5.09
N ILE A 98 0.88 -5.61 -6.03
CA ILE A 98 1.86 -6.68 -6.15
C ILE A 98 3.25 -6.12 -6.47
N LEU A 99 3.35 -5.30 -7.52
CA LEU A 99 4.63 -4.73 -7.96
C LEU A 99 5.22 -3.80 -6.90
N MET A 100 4.43 -2.90 -6.36
CA MET A 100 4.90 -1.97 -5.33
C MET A 100 5.17 -2.67 -4.00
N GLY A 101 4.47 -3.77 -3.69
CA GLY A 101 4.77 -4.63 -2.55
C GLY A 101 6.15 -5.28 -2.65
N ILE A 102 6.52 -5.77 -3.82
CA ILE A 102 7.87 -6.32 -4.09
C ILE A 102 8.93 -5.21 -3.93
N ILE A 103 8.73 -4.06 -4.56
CA ILE A 103 9.67 -2.94 -4.50
C ILE A 103 9.81 -2.43 -3.06
N ALA A 104 8.70 -2.26 -2.35
CA ALA A 104 8.68 -1.83 -0.96
C ALA A 104 9.39 -2.83 -0.04
N ASP A 105 9.25 -4.14 -0.27
CA ASP A 105 9.94 -5.18 0.49
C ASP A 105 11.46 -5.14 0.28
N LEU A 106 11.90 -4.94 -0.98
CA LEU A 106 13.31 -4.77 -1.31
C LEU A 106 13.89 -3.55 -0.58
N VAL A 107 13.17 -2.42 -0.60
CA VAL A 107 13.60 -1.20 0.10
C VAL A 107 13.63 -1.42 1.62
N ALA A 108 12.60 -1.98 2.24
CA ALA A 108 12.60 -2.31 3.67
C ALA A 108 13.78 -3.20 4.05
N GLY A 109 14.14 -4.15 3.17
CA GLY A 109 15.27 -5.05 3.31
C GLY A 109 16.62 -4.34 3.39
N LEU A 110 16.80 -3.22 2.68
CA LEU A 110 18.04 -2.40 2.77
C LEU A 110 18.29 -1.88 4.19
N GLY A 111 17.23 -1.62 4.95
CA GLY A 111 17.29 -1.24 6.35
C GLY A 111 17.10 -2.42 7.31
N GLN A 112 17.18 -3.67 6.82
CA GLN A 112 16.94 -4.88 7.60
C GLN A 112 15.60 -4.85 8.36
N TYR A 113 14.59 -4.16 7.79
CA TYR A 113 13.27 -3.91 8.38
C TYR A 113 13.30 -3.17 9.73
N ARG A 114 14.44 -2.62 10.12
CA ARG A 114 14.66 -1.94 11.41
C ARG A 114 14.89 -0.43 11.27
N SER A 115 15.29 0.03 10.10
CA SER A 115 15.53 1.45 9.88
C SER A 115 14.22 2.22 9.73
N LYS A 116 13.97 3.18 10.61
CA LYS A 116 12.80 4.05 10.58
C LYS A 116 12.63 4.76 9.23
N LYS A 117 13.69 5.40 8.75
CA LYS A 117 13.65 6.15 7.47
C LYS A 117 13.33 5.24 6.29
N VAL A 118 13.99 4.10 6.22
CA VAL A 118 13.81 3.14 5.13
C VAL A 118 12.41 2.53 5.15
N ASN A 119 11.88 2.21 6.32
CA ASN A 119 10.51 1.69 6.45
C ASN A 119 9.44 2.73 6.09
N ILE A 120 9.69 4.03 6.33
CA ILE A 120 8.81 5.11 5.85
C ILE A 120 8.80 5.15 4.32
N ILE A 121 9.97 5.13 3.69
CA ILE A 121 10.08 5.13 2.22
C ILE A 121 9.42 3.88 1.64
N SER A 122 9.65 2.72 2.22
CA SER A 122 9.01 1.48 1.83
C SER A 122 7.48 1.57 1.90
N TYR A 123 6.93 2.15 2.96
CA TYR A 123 5.50 2.39 3.08
C TYR A 123 4.96 3.35 2.01
N MET A 124 5.68 4.45 1.76
CA MET A 124 5.31 5.41 0.70
C MET A 124 5.24 4.71 -0.67
N LEU A 125 6.21 3.85 -0.98
CA LEU A 125 6.21 3.07 -2.21
C LEU A 125 5.03 2.10 -2.27
N LEU A 126 4.75 1.37 -1.20
CA LEU A 126 3.59 0.47 -1.14
C LEU A 126 2.28 1.21 -1.42
N CYS A 127 2.10 2.42 -0.87
CA CYS A 127 0.89 3.21 -1.08
C CYS A 127 0.68 3.62 -2.54
N LEU A 128 1.75 3.76 -3.34
CA LEU A 128 1.62 4.00 -4.78
C LEU A 128 0.98 2.80 -5.51
N GLY A 129 0.98 1.61 -4.92
CA GLY A 129 0.24 0.46 -5.48
C GLY A 129 -1.24 0.76 -5.69
N GLY A 130 -1.86 1.52 -4.79
CA GLY A 130 -3.26 1.94 -4.88
C GLY A 130 -3.56 2.93 -6.03
N THR A 131 -2.55 3.49 -6.67
CA THR A 131 -2.75 4.41 -7.81
C THR A 131 -2.81 3.68 -9.16
N GLY A 132 -2.48 2.38 -9.22
CA GLY A 132 -2.33 1.63 -10.47
C GLY A 132 -3.54 1.70 -11.41
N SER A 133 -4.77 1.61 -10.88
CA SER A 133 -5.99 1.75 -11.67
C SER A 133 -6.10 3.14 -12.32
N TYR A 134 -5.80 4.18 -11.56
CA TYR A 134 -5.88 5.55 -12.06
C TYR A 134 -4.79 5.86 -13.09
N LEU A 135 -3.60 5.23 -12.99
CA LEU A 135 -2.58 5.37 -14.04
C LEU A 135 -3.08 4.84 -15.39
N VAL A 136 -3.83 3.72 -15.39
CA VAL A 136 -4.48 3.23 -16.62
C VAL A 136 -5.59 4.18 -17.07
N PHE A 137 -6.40 4.71 -16.14
CA PHE A 137 -7.42 5.72 -16.46
C PHE A 137 -6.84 6.93 -17.21
N PHE A 138 -5.70 7.46 -16.77
CA PHE A 138 -5.07 8.61 -17.42
C PHE A 138 -4.32 8.24 -18.71
N ALA A 139 -3.81 7.01 -18.84
CA ALA A 139 -3.07 6.56 -20.02
C ALA A 139 -3.99 6.09 -21.17
N ASP A 140 -5.06 5.36 -20.82
CA ASP A 140 -6.04 4.79 -21.75
C ASP A 140 -7.43 4.78 -21.09
N PRO A 141 -8.14 5.94 -21.10
CA PRO A 141 -9.46 6.07 -20.48
C PRO A 141 -10.50 5.09 -21.05
N GLY A 142 -10.40 4.78 -22.34
CA GLY A 142 -11.34 3.87 -23.02
C GLY A 142 -11.19 2.42 -22.55
N SER A 143 -9.97 1.91 -22.46
CA SER A 143 -9.71 0.56 -21.92
C SER A 143 -10.09 0.46 -20.46
N TRP A 144 -9.78 1.49 -19.67
CA TRP A 144 -10.16 1.55 -18.27
C TRP A 144 -11.68 1.51 -18.09
N ALA A 145 -12.42 2.37 -18.84
CA ALA A 145 -13.88 2.43 -18.81
C ALA A 145 -14.53 1.08 -19.15
N LYS A 146 -14.04 0.41 -20.21
CA LYS A 146 -14.55 -0.91 -20.62
C LYS A 146 -14.41 -1.94 -19.49
N THR A 147 -13.28 -1.93 -18.79
CA THR A 147 -13.04 -2.84 -17.66
C THR A 147 -13.97 -2.52 -16.49
N MET A 148 -14.13 -1.24 -16.15
CA MET A 148 -14.96 -0.84 -15.01
C MET A 148 -16.46 -1.04 -15.28
N LEU A 149 -16.94 -0.83 -16.50
CA LEU A 149 -18.30 -1.20 -16.91
C LEU A 149 -18.53 -2.71 -16.76
N GLY A 150 -17.56 -3.52 -17.19
CA GLY A 150 -17.62 -4.98 -17.01
C GLY A 150 -17.65 -5.41 -15.54
N ASN A 151 -17.07 -4.61 -14.65
CA ASN A 151 -17.07 -4.83 -13.20
C ASN A 151 -18.33 -4.23 -12.50
N GLY A 152 -19.26 -3.63 -13.25
CA GLY A 152 -20.54 -3.13 -12.74
C GLY A 152 -20.56 -1.65 -12.35
N THR A 153 -19.53 -0.87 -12.71
CA THR A 153 -19.54 0.60 -12.50
C THR A 153 -20.53 1.25 -13.45
N GLU A 154 -21.32 2.20 -12.96
CA GLU A 154 -22.31 2.91 -13.75
C GLU A 154 -21.67 3.83 -14.79
N GLN A 155 -22.26 3.92 -15.99
CA GLN A 155 -21.75 4.76 -17.09
C GLN A 155 -21.62 6.23 -16.69
N GLY A 156 -22.65 6.80 -16.03
CA GLY A 156 -22.62 8.21 -15.61
C GLY A 156 -21.51 8.53 -14.61
N TYR A 157 -21.10 7.58 -13.78
CA TYR A 157 -19.95 7.70 -12.89
C TYR A 157 -18.66 7.82 -13.71
N ILE A 158 -18.50 6.96 -14.72
CA ILE A 158 -17.33 6.93 -15.61
C ILE A 158 -17.24 8.21 -16.43
N ASP A 159 -18.36 8.66 -17.00
CA ASP A 159 -18.43 9.88 -17.81
C ASP A 159 -17.97 11.10 -16.98
N THR A 160 -18.48 11.23 -15.75
CA THR A 160 -18.05 12.32 -14.86
C THR A 160 -16.57 12.24 -14.50
N MET A 161 -16.02 11.03 -14.28
CA MET A 161 -14.58 10.87 -14.07
C MET A 161 -13.78 11.31 -15.30
N GLN A 162 -14.20 10.96 -16.51
CA GLN A 162 -13.53 11.35 -17.75
C GLN A 162 -13.59 12.85 -18.03
N GLU A 163 -14.71 13.50 -17.72
CA GLU A 163 -14.88 14.95 -17.83
C GLU A 163 -14.00 15.74 -16.85
N THR A 164 -13.82 15.21 -15.64
CA THR A 164 -13.10 15.89 -14.57
C THR A 164 -11.62 15.53 -14.49
N GLY A 165 -11.24 14.35 -14.95
CA GLY A 165 -9.86 13.82 -14.87
C GLY A 165 -8.89 14.67 -15.71
N ASN A 166 -7.86 15.20 -15.07
CA ASN A 166 -6.81 15.98 -15.72
C ASN A 166 -5.44 15.78 -15.05
N THR A 167 -4.38 16.25 -15.69
CA THR A 167 -2.99 16.09 -15.23
C THR A 167 -2.76 16.65 -13.82
N TRP A 168 -3.46 17.70 -13.41
CA TRP A 168 -3.36 18.26 -12.07
C TRP A 168 -3.90 17.29 -11.01
N ILE A 169 -5.04 16.66 -11.29
CA ILE A 169 -5.62 15.63 -10.39
C ILE A 169 -4.65 14.46 -10.25
N LEU A 170 -4.06 13.98 -11.35
CA LEU A 170 -3.04 12.94 -11.30
C LEU A 170 -1.85 13.34 -10.42
N THR A 171 -1.36 14.56 -10.60
CA THR A 171 -0.23 15.08 -9.81
C THR A 171 -0.58 15.17 -8.32
N ILE A 172 -1.73 15.74 -7.99
CA ILE A 172 -2.22 15.87 -6.60
C ILE A 172 -2.41 14.49 -5.99
N MET A 173 -2.98 13.54 -6.72
CA MET A 173 -3.16 12.17 -6.25
C MET A 173 -1.83 11.51 -5.88
N ILE A 174 -0.83 11.56 -6.77
CA ILE A 174 0.48 10.92 -6.53
C ILE A 174 1.21 11.62 -5.37
N VAL A 175 1.38 12.95 -5.46
CA VAL A 175 2.11 13.73 -4.44
C VAL A 175 1.37 13.68 -3.11
N GLY A 176 0.04 13.82 -3.12
CA GLY A 176 -0.81 13.73 -1.94
C GLY A 176 -0.72 12.35 -1.27
N THR A 177 -0.72 11.25 -2.05
CA THR A 177 -0.55 9.89 -1.52
C THR A 177 0.80 9.73 -0.82
N LEU A 178 1.89 10.20 -1.43
CA LEU A 178 3.22 10.16 -0.82
C LEU A 178 3.30 11.00 0.45
N ALA A 179 2.75 12.21 0.43
CA ALA A 179 2.72 13.10 1.59
C ALA A 179 1.88 12.52 2.74
N ALA A 180 0.69 11.99 2.43
CA ALA A 180 -0.19 11.33 3.40
C ALA A 180 0.48 10.08 4.00
N ALA A 181 1.13 9.26 3.17
CA ALA A 181 1.87 8.09 3.63
C ALA A 181 3.01 8.48 4.58
N ALA A 182 3.80 9.49 4.23
CA ALA A 182 4.86 9.99 5.09
C ALA A 182 4.30 10.49 6.43
N ALA A 183 3.28 11.36 6.40
CA ALA A 183 2.63 11.90 7.59
C ALA A 183 2.06 10.78 8.49
N SER A 184 1.35 9.80 7.90
CA SER A 184 0.82 8.64 8.59
C SER A 184 1.91 7.80 9.26
N ALA A 185 3.01 7.56 8.53
CA ALA A 185 4.13 6.81 9.08
C ALA A 185 4.81 7.56 10.25
N PHE A 186 5.02 8.87 10.13
CA PHE A 186 5.56 9.68 11.23
C PHE A 186 4.65 9.66 12.46
N ALA A 187 3.34 9.84 12.26
CA ALA A 187 2.35 9.74 13.33
C ALA A 187 2.36 8.34 13.97
N GLY A 188 2.40 7.28 13.15
CA GLY A 188 2.50 5.90 13.59
C GLY A 188 3.72 5.64 14.48
N TYR A 189 4.89 6.12 14.10
CA TYR A 189 6.09 6.00 14.94
C TYR A 189 5.95 6.73 16.28
N LYS A 190 5.36 7.94 16.28
CA LYS A 190 5.14 8.71 17.51
C LYS A 190 4.16 8.00 18.45
N MET A 191 3.06 7.50 17.91
CA MET A 191 2.01 6.80 18.68
C MET A 191 2.49 5.45 19.23
N LEU A 192 3.32 4.74 18.47
CA LEU A 192 3.70 3.36 18.73
C LEU A 192 5.14 3.22 19.24
N LYS A 193 5.72 4.31 19.76
CA LYS A 193 7.13 4.38 20.18
C LYS A 193 7.55 3.18 21.05
N LYS A 194 6.77 2.85 22.07
CA LYS A 194 7.07 1.73 22.98
C LYS A 194 7.11 0.36 22.27
N GLN A 195 6.26 0.17 21.25
CA GLN A 195 6.22 -1.07 20.47
C GLN A 195 7.45 -1.17 19.56
N PHE A 196 7.87 -0.06 18.98
CA PHE A 196 9.07 -0.01 18.11
C PHE A 196 10.36 -0.19 18.91
N GLU A 197 10.48 0.39 20.09
CA GLU A 197 11.61 0.18 20.99
C GLU A 197 11.74 -1.30 21.37
N LYS A 198 10.64 -1.98 21.70
CA LYS A 198 10.63 -3.43 21.98
C LYS A 198 11.02 -4.29 20.77
N ALA A 199 10.77 -3.80 19.54
CA ALA A 199 11.15 -4.47 18.30
C ALA A 199 12.59 -4.16 17.84
N GLY A 200 13.33 -3.34 18.59
CA GLY A 200 14.70 -2.94 18.25
C GLY A 200 14.78 -1.94 17.09
N ILE A 201 13.69 -1.22 16.82
CA ILE A 201 13.66 -0.13 15.84
C ILE A 201 13.99 1.15 16.55
N THR A 202 15.24 1.55 16.45
CA THR A 202 15.73 2.81 17.00
C THR A 202 15.58 3.96 15.99
N ALA A 203 15.52 5.19 16.51
CA ALA A 203 15.36 6.42 15.72
C ALA A 203 16.56 6.68 14.80
#